data_a7df0fd163665dd1ab7ff41525e197fc
#
_entry.id   a7df0fd163665dd1ab7ff41525e197fc
#
_cell.length_a   1.000
_cell.length_b   1.000
_cell.length_c   1.000
_cell.angle_alpha   90.00
_cell.angle_beta   90.00
_cell.angle_gamma   90.00
#
_symmetry.space_group_name_H-M   'P 1'
#
loop_
_entity.id
_entity.type
_entity.pdbx_description
1 polymer ?
#
loop_
_entity_poly.entity_id
_entity_poly.type
_entity_poly.pdbx_seq_one_letter_code
_entity_poly.pdbx_strand_id
1 'polypeptide(L)'
;MNFRNEKDFEDLLVAMLPTVGWEDSVLENYDEARLLQNWADILFENNRGIDRLNDFPLTNGEMQQILEQVKELKTPLRLNGFINGGSVQIRRDNPEDTLHFGKEISLKIYNRKEIAAGQSRYQIARQPRFSVKSKILNDGRGDVLLLINGMPVIHIELKRSGVPVSQACNQIQKYAAEGCFTGLFSLVQVFVAMNPEEALYFANPGPEGKFNPDYYFHWADFHNEPINMWDKFTRDLLSIPMAHQLIGFYTVADDSDGILKVMRSYQYQAANAISDKVSKARWEAEHLGANQRGGFVWHTTGSGKTMTSFKSAQLIASSKDADKVVFLMDRIELGTQSLKEYRGFAEENEDVQATENTSVLAGKLKSNAPADTLIVTSIQKMSNIRNEGEYGLNAADLEKMRSKRIVFIVDECHRSTFG
;
A
#
# COMPACT_ATOMS: atom_id res chain seq x y z
N MET A 1 -5.26 9.47 30.18
CA MET A 1 -4.58 8.58 31.16
C MET A 1 -3.12 8.99 31.25
N ASN A 2 -2.53 9.01 32.42
CA ASN A 2 -1.11 9.33 32.59
C ASN A 2 -0.34 8.05 32.94
N PHE A 3 0.50 7.59 32.02
CA PHE A 3 1.29 6.37 32.17
C PHE A 3 2.66 6.72 32.74
N ARG A 4 2.95 6.23 33.93
CA ARG A 4 4.22 6.51 34.63
C ARG A 4 5.41 5.72 34.07
N ASN A 5 5.17 4.58 33.43
CA ASN A 5 6.19 3.76 32.76
C ASN A 5 5.70 3.31 31.36
N GLU A 6 6.64 2.91 30.51
CA GLU A 6 6.35 2.46 29.14
C GLU A 6 5.60 1.12 29.13
N LYS A 7 5.90 0.25 30.10
CA LYS A 7 5.29 -1.08 30.18
C LYS A 7 3.77 -1.03 30.37
N ASP A 8 3.27 -0.15 31.26
CA ASP A 8 1.83 -0.01 31.49
C ASP A 8 1.12 0.48 30.21
N PHE A 9 1.78 1.33 29.45
CA PHE A 9 1.24 1.82 28.17
C PHE A 9 1.26 0.71 27.12
N GLU A 10 2.37 -0.03 27.01
CA GLU A 10 2.50 -1.19 26.12
C GLU A 10 1.44 -2.25 26.44
N ASP A 11 1.24 -2.59 27.72
CA ASP A 11 0.24 -3.55 28.18
C ASP A 11 -1.19 -3.15 27.71
N LEU A 12 -1.54 -1.87 27.78
CA LEU A 12 -2.84 -1.38 27.33
C LEU A 12 -2.98 -1.31 25.80
N LEU A 13 -1.92 -0.94 25.09
CA LEU A 13 -1.93 -0.97 23.63
C LEU A 13 -2.12 -2.39 23.12
N VAL A 14 -1.35 -3.35 23.65
CA VAL A 14 -1.45 -4.77 23.28
C VAL A 14 -2.83 -5.33 23.63
N ALA A 15 -3.41 -4.97 24.77
CA ALA A 15 -4.77 -5.37 25.14
C ALA A 15 -5.87 -4.73 24.27
N MET A 16 -5.60 -3.57 23.68
CA MET A 16 -6.55 -2.88 22.82
C MET A 16 -6.56 -3.42 21.39
N LEU A 17 -5.42 -3.81 20.83
CA LEU A 17 -5.28 -4.25 19.44
C LEU A 17 -6.27 -5.38 19.05
N PRO A 18 -6.53 -6.40 19.88
CA PRO A 18 -7.57 -7.40 19.57
C PRO A 18 -8.97 -6.80 19.42
N THR A 19 -9.30 -5.75 20.17
CA THR A 19 -10.60 -5.09 20.07
C THR A 19 -10.83 -4.36 18.74
N VAL A 20 -9.77 -4.17 17.95
CA VAL A 20 -9.80 -3.52 16.64
C VAL A 20 -9.39 -4.45 15.50
N GLY A 21 -9.45 -5.76 15.72
CA GLY A 21 -9.39 -6.79 14.69
C GLY A 21 -8.08 -7.58 14.60
N TRP A 22 -7.12 -7.39 15.51
CA TRP A 22 -5.93 -8.23 15.62
C TRP A 22 -6.24 -9.50 16.43
N GLU A 23 -5.40 -10.53 16.31
CA GLU A 23 -5.57 -11.79 17.07
C GLU A 23 -5.29 -11.59 18.56
N ASP A 24 -6.04 -12.32 19.40
CA ASP A 24 -5.85 -12.28 20.88
C ASP A 24 -4.52 -12.91 21.32
N SER A 25 -3.97 -13.84 20.53
CA SER A 25 -2.72 -14.52 20.85
C SER A 25 -1.54 -13.63 20.52
N VAL A 26 -0.73 -13.27 21.54
CA VAL A 26 0.43 -12.40 21.38
C VAL A 26 1.71 -13.24 21.32
N LEU A 27 2.56 -12.96 20.34
CA LEU A 27 3.87 -13.60 20.17
C LEU A 27 4.89 -12.89 21.05
N GLU A 28 5.14 -13.42 22.26
CA GLU A 28 5.99 -12.78 23.27
C GLU A 28 7.47 -13.08 23.08
N ASN A 29 8.29 -12.04 22.96
CA ASN A 29 9.76 -12.12 22.90
C ASN A 29 10.29 -13.01 21.75
N TYR A 30 9.61 -13.05 20.61
CA TYR A 30 10.05 -13.82 19.46
C TYR A 30 11.30 -13.17 18.83
N ASP A 31 12.28 -14.01 18.52
CA ASP A 31 13.40 -13.68 17.65
C ASP A 31 13.05 -13.94 16.17
N GLU A 32 13.99 -13.61 15.27
CA GLU A 32 13.80 -13.80 13.83
C GLU A 32 13.49 -15.26 13.48
N ALA A 33 14.16 -16.22 14.11
CA ALA A 33 13.96 -17.64 13.82
C ALA A 33 12.56 -18.12 14.19
N ARG A 34 12.05 -17.71 15.34
CA ARG A 34 10.67 -18.05 15.77
C ARG A 34 9.61 -17.36 14.93
N LEU A 35 9.85 -16.10 14.51
CA LEU A 35 8.96 -15.40 13.60
C LEU A 35 8.99 -16.02 12.19
N LEU A 36 10.14 -16.49 11.73
CA LEU A 36 10.27 -17.19 10.45
C LEU A 36 9.51 -18.52 10.47
N GLN A 37 9.58 -19.28 11.57
CA GLN A 37 8.78 -20.50 11.74
C GLN A 37 7.28 -20.19 11.76
N ASN A 38 6.85 -19.16 12.50
CA ASN A 38 5.46 -18.72 12.48
C ASN A 38 4.99 -18.34 11.06
N TRP A 39 5.85 -17.68 10.28
CA TRP A 39 5.52 -17.38 8.89
C TRP A 39 5.41 -18.65 8.03
N ALA A 40 6.30 -19.62 8.22
CA ALA A 40 6.24 -20.91 7.54
C ALA A 40 4.93 -21.65 7.80
N ASP A 41 4.49 -21.68 9.06
CA ASP A 41 3.25 -22.32 9.49
C ASP A 41 2.03 -21.66 8.81
N ILE A 42 1.98 -20.34 8.78
CA ILE A 42 0.90 -19.59 8.12
C ILE A 42 0.93 -19.77 6.60
N LEU A 43 2.13 -19.75 5.98
CA LEU A 43 2.27 -20.03 4.55
C LEU A 43 1.77 -21.43 4.22
N PHE A 44 2.08 -22.41 5.06
CA PHE A 44 1.58 -23.77 4.87
C PHE A 44 0.05 -23.81 4.95
N GLU A 45 -0.55 -23.25 5.98
CA GLU A 45 -2.00 -23.19 6.13
C GLU A 45 -2.70 -22.53 4.93
N ASN A 46 -2.16 -21.40 4.45
CA ASN A 46 -2.74 -20.64 3.34
C ASN A 46 -2.51 -21.29 1.95
N ASN A 47 -1.59 -22.23 1.84
CA ASN A 47 -1.20 -22.88 0.59
C ASN A 47 -1.39 -24.40 0.61
N ARG A 48 -2.13 -24.94 1.57
CA ARG A 48 -2.54 -26.35 1.55
C ARG A 48 -3.38 -26.62 0.32
N GLY A 49 -3.06 -27.67 -0.40
CA GLY A 49 -3.77 -28.06 -1.62
C GLY A 49 -2.84 -28.76 -2.60
N ILE A 50 -3.46 -29.55 -3.47
CA ILE A 50 -2.74 -30.43 -4.41
C ILE A 50 -1.95 -29.64 -5.47
N ASP A 51 -2.36 -28.43 -5.72
CA ASP A 51 -1.74 -27.51 -6.70
C ASP A 51 -0.55 -26.71 -6.12
N ARG A 52 -0.28 -26.85 -4.82
CA ARG A 52 0.76 -26.09 -4.10
C ARG A 52 1.60 -26.99 -3.18
N LEU A 53 1.25 -27.02 -1.88
CA LEU A 53 2.03 -27.73 -0.86
C LEU A 53 1.56 -29.18 -0.62
N ASN A 54 0.42 -29.59 -1.19
CA ASN A 54 -0.10 -30.97 -1.14
C ASN A 54 -0.11 -31.56 0.29
N ASP A 55 -0.53 -30.77 1.29
CA ASP A 55 -0.55 -31.11 2.72
C ASP A 55 0.82 -31.43 3.38
N PHE A 56 1.93 -31.13 2.71
CA PHE A 56 3.27 -31.27 3.31
C PHE A 56 3.84 -29.89 3.69
N PRO A 57 4.26 -29.70 4.94
CA PRO A 57 4.80 -28.42 5.43
C PRO A 57 6.01 -27.94 4.62
N LEU A 58 6.29 -26.64 4.74
CA LEU A 58 7.52 -26.05 4.22
C LEU A 58 8.73 -26.55 5.01
N THR A 59 9.81 -26.83 4.30
CA THR A 59 11.10 -27.14 4.92
C THR A 59 11.86 -25.87 5.28
N ASN A 60 12.90 -26.01 6.10
CA ASN A 60 13.82 -24.91 6.37
C ASN A 60 14.53 -24.42 5.10
N GLY A 61 14.84 -25.33 4.15
CA GLY A 61 15.44 -24.99 2.87
C GLY A 61 14.53 -24.09 2.03
N GLU A 62 13.25 -24.42 1.96
CA GLU A 62 12.24 -23.66 1.24
C GLU A 62 12.01 -22.27 1.86
N MET A 63 11.97 -22.19 3.20
CA MET A 63 11.91 -20.89 3.89
C MET A 63 13.17 -20.07 3.68
N GLN A 64 14.33 -20.70 3.57
CA GLN A 64 15.57 -20.00 3.24
C GLN A 64 15.55 -19.43 1.82
N GLN A 65 14.97 -20.15 0.83
CA GLN A 65 14.79 -19.62 -0.53
C GLN A 65 13.94 -18.34 -0.52
N ILE A 66 12.85 -18.30 0.28
CA ILE A 66 12.00 -17.11 0.43
C ILE A 66 12.79 -15.96 1.07
N LEU A 67 13.53 -16.25 2.14
CA LEU A 67 14.31 -15.24 2.86
C LEU A 67 15.45 -14.66 2.00
N GLU A 68 16.04 -15.47 1.12
CA GLU A 68 17.04 -15.00 0.16
C GLU A 68 16.44 -14.03 -0.86
N GLN A 69 15.25 -14.33 -1.41
CA GLN A 69 14.53 -13.40 -2.28
C GLN A 69 14.23 -12.07 -1.56
N VAL A 70 13.78 -12.12 -0.30
CA VAL A 70 13.57 -10.92 0.51
C VAL A 70 14.88 -10.12 0.69
N LYS A 71 16.00 -10.78 0.95
CA LYS A 71 17.31 -10.14 1.10
C LYS A 71 17.84 -9.50 -0.19
N GLU A 72 17.54 -10.10 -1.33
CA GLU A 72 17.97 -9.59 -2.64
C GLU A 72 17.27 -8.27 -3.01
N LEU A 73 16.05 -8.07 -2.54
CA LEU A 73 15.26 -6.87 -2.85
C LEU A 73 15.80 -5.60 -2.20
N LYS A 74 16.56 -5.69 -1.11
CA LYS A 74 17.35 -4.64 -0.43
C LYS A 74 16.61 -3.37 0.02
N THR A 75 15.55 -2.95 -0.63
CA THR A 75 14.87 -1.68 -0.34
C THR A 75 13.41 -1.90 0.04
N PRO A 76 12.84 -1.11 0.98
CA PRO A 76 11.42 -1.17 1.30
C PRO A 76 10.51 -0.97 0.10
N LEU A 77 10.94 -0.19 -0.89
CA LEU A 77 10.23 0.00 -2.15
C LEU A 77 10.05 -1.33 -2.88
N ARG A 78 11.12 -2.09 -3.11
CA ARG A 78 11.04 -3.39 -3.78
C ARG A 78 10.34 -4.44 -2.92
N LEU A 79 10.51 -4.37 -1.59
CA LEU A 79 9.80 -5.22 -0.64
C LEU A 79 8.30 -4.93 -0.61
N ASN A 80 7.89 -3.68 -0.87
CA ASN A 80 6.48 -3.35 -1.10
C ASN A 80 5.91 -4.08 -2.33
N GLY A 81 6.66 -4.09 -3.43
CA GLY A 81 6.31 -4.88 -4.63
C GLY A 81 6.22 -6.38 -4.34
N PHE A 82 7.14 -6.94 -3.57
CA PHE A 82 7.10 -8.34 -3.12
C PHE A 82 5.83 -8.65 -2.32
N ILE A 83 5.51 -7.83 -1.31
CA ILE A 83 4.30 -8.01 -0.50
C ILE A 83 3.05 -7.92 -1.38
N ASN A 84 2.92 -6.86 -2.17
CA ASN A 84 1.75 -6.58 -3.00
C ASN A 84 1.66 -7.44 -4.27
N GLY A 85 2.76 -8.06 -4.71
CA GLY A 85 2.78 -9.08 -5.74
C GLY A 85 2.02 -10.35 -5.35
N GLY A 86 1.81 -10.54 -4.05
CA GLY A 86 0.87 -11.52 -3.49
C GLY A 86 1.34 -12.96 -3.54
N SER A 87 2.47 -13.27 -4.21
CA SER A 87 2.99 -14.63 -4.31
C SER A 87 4.52 -14.66 -4.38
N VAL A 88 5.09 -15.79 -3.97
CA VAL A 88 6.53 -16.08 -4.04
C VAL A 88 6.77 -17.44 -4.68
N GLN A 89 7.81 -17.55 -5.50
CA GLN A 89 8.19 -18.81 -6.13
C GLN A 89 9.23 -19.53 -5.26
N ILE A 90 9.03 -20.82 -5.05
CA ILE A 90 10.02 -21.70 -4.42
C ILE A 90 10.22 -22.96 -5.25
N ARG A 91 11.38 -23.57 -5.14
CA ARG A 91 11.62 -24.94 -5.62
C ARG A 91 11.38 -25.89 -4.48
N ARG A 92 10.40 -26.80 -4.67
CA ARG A 92 9.99 -27.76 -3.65
C ARG A 92 11.11 -28.74 -3.34
N ASP A 93 11.53 -28.84 -2.08
CA ASP A 93 12.59 -29.75 -1.63
C ASP A 93 12.14 -30.76 -0.56
N ASN A 94 10.86 -30.74 -0.17
CA ASN A 94 10.30 -31.69 0.77
C ASN A 94 10.16 -33.08 0.12
N PRO A 95 10.92 -34.11 0.57
CA PRO A 95 10.91 -35.44 -0.07
C PRO A 95 9.62 -36.22 0.13
N GLU A 96 8.79 -35.83 1.11
CA GLU A 96 7.47 -36.45 1.35
C GLU A 96 6.45 -36.04 0.28
N ASP A 97 6.61 -34.84 -0.31
CA ASP A 97 5.79 -34.36 -1.41
C ASP A 97 6.31 -34.85 -2.77
N THR A 98 6.14 -36.12 -3.01
CA THR A 98 6.61 -36.77 -4.25
C THR A 98 6.01 -36.18 -5.51
N LEU A 99 4.83 -35.56 -5.43
CA LEU A 99 4.15 -34.92 -6.57
C LEU A 99 4.87 -33.65 -7.04
N HIS A 100 5.39 -32.86 -6.11
CA HIS A 100 5.99 -31.58 -6.42
C HIS A 100 7.51 -31.53 -6.20
N PHE A 101 8.10 -32.57 -5.66
CA PHE A 101 9.55 -32.61 -5.41
C PHE A 101 10.36 -32.15 -6.62
N GLY A 102 11.23 -31.18 -6.43
CA GLY A 102 12.08 -30.58 -7.47
C GLY A 102 11.39 -29.62 -8.43
N LYS A 103 10.07 -29.44 -8.34
CA LYS A 103 9.32 -28.49 -9.17
C LYS A 103 9.26 -27.09 -8.53
N GLU A 104 9.10 -26.09 -9.39
CA GLU A 104 8.78 -24.72 -8.95
C GLU A 104 7.29 -24.63 -8.64
N ILE A 105 6.97 -24.06 -7.48
CA ILE A 105 5.60 -23.79 -7.05
C ILE A 105 5.46 -22.35 -6.60
N SER A 106 4.26 -21.79 -6.80
CA SER A 106 3.91 -20.44 -6.38
C SER A 106 3.10 -20.47 -5.09
N LEU A 107 3.61 -19.81 -4.06
CA LEU A 107 2.93 -19.67 -2.78
C LEU A 107 2.28 -18.29 -2.66
N LYS A 108 1.02 -18.26 -2.27
CA LYS A 108 0.31 -17.03 -1.92
C LYS A 108 0.83 -16.54 -0.56
N ILE A 109 1.28 -15.29 -0.51
CA ILE A 109 1.78 -14.66 0.72
C ILE A 109 0.83 -13.60 1.25
N TYR A 110 0.18 -12.85 0.36
CA TYR A 110 -0.69 -11.73 0.72
C TYR A 110 -1.74 -11.48 -0.36
N ASN A 111 -2.90 -10.98 0.02
CA ASN A 111 -3.89 -10.46 -0.92
C ASN A 111 -4.52 -9.19 -0.36
N ARG A 112 -4.15 -8.05 -0.91
CA ARG A 112 -4.64 -6.73 -0.48
C ARG A 112 -6.17 -6.56 -0.54
N LYS A 113 -6.86 -7.38 -1.33
CA LYS A 113 -8.32 -7.34 -1.50
C LYS A 113 -9.09 -8.25 -0.52
N GLU A 114 -8.42 -9.21 0.11
CA GLU A 114 -9.04 -10.22 0.98
C GLU A 114 -9.07 -9.79 2.46
N ILE A 115 -9.62 -8.62 2.76
CA ILE A 115 -9.64 -8.10 4.12
C ILE A 115 -10.69 -8.81 4.98
N ALA A 116 -11.82 -9.20 4.42
CA ALA A 116 -12.96 -9.72 5.15
C ALA A 116 -13.19 -11.24 5.01
N ALA A 117 -12.40 -11.93 4.18
CA ALA A 117 -12.65 -13.35 3.83
C ALA A 117 -12.07 -14.36 4.84
N GLY A 118 -11.50 -13.93 5.95
CA GLY A 118 -10.96 -14.82 7.01
C GLY A 118 -9.70 -15.60 6.63
N GLN A 119 -9.08 -15.28 5.50
CA GLN A 119 -7.86 -15.94 5.03
C GLN A 119 -6.58 -15.21 5.45
N SER A 120 -6.67 -13.98 5.92
CA SER A 120 -5.53 -13.22 6.43
C SER A 120 -5.43 -13.32 7.94
N ARG A 121 -4.22 -13.58 8.43
CA ARG A 121 -3.87 -13.62 9.84
C ARG A 121 -3.29 -12.27 10.25
N TYR A 122 -3.73 -11.73 11.38
CA TYR A 122 -3.34 -10.42 11.89
C TYR A 122 -2.78 -10.57 13.29
N GLN A 123 -1.46 -10.70 13.40
CA GLN A 123 -0.80 -11.07 14.65
C GLN A 123 -0.07 -9.89 15.28
N ILE A 124 0.07 -9.96 16.59
CA ILE A 124 0.82 -9.02 17.42
C ILE A 124 2.07 -9.74 17.92
N ALA A 125 3.25 -9.21 17.64
CA ALA A 125 4.48 -9.65 18.29
C ALA A 125 4.94 -8.57 19.27
N ARG A 126 5.01 -8.92 20.54
CA ARG A 126 5.42 -8.07 21.63
C ARG A 126 6.88 -8.31 21.96
N GLN A 127 7.62 -7.20 22.12
CA GLN A 127 9.03 -7.21 22.50
C GLN A 127 9.88 -8.13 21.59
N PRO A 128 9.77 -7.99 20.26
CA PRO A 128 10.55 -8.79 19.33
C PRO A 128 12.05 -8.55 19.55
N ARG A 129 12.85 -9.59 19.37
CA ARG A 129 14.30 -9.50 19.48
C ARG A 129 14.94 -9.40 18.12
N PHE A 130 15.62 -8.29 17.89
CA PHE A 130 16.37 -8.06 16.66
C PHE A 130 17.79 -8.58 16.78
N SER A 131 18.30 -9.27 15.78
CA SER A 131 19.71 -9.59 15.66
C SER A 131 20.48 -8.35 15.24
N VAL A 132 21.42 -7.88 16.07
CA VAL A 132 22.27 -6.72 15.74
C VAL A 132 23.59 -7.17 15.10
N LYS A 133 24.08 -6.38 14.13
CA LYS A 133 25.33 -6.67 13.40
C LYS A 133 26.59 -6.68 14.28
N SER A 134 26.56 -6.02 15.42
CA SER A 134 27.71 -5.90 16.33
C SER A 134 27.55 -6.78 17.55
N LYS A 135 28.52 -7.65 17.81
CA LYS A 135 28.61 -8.47 19.04
C LYS A 135 28.79 -7.66 20.34
N ILE A 136 29.05 -6.37 20.23
CA ILE A 136 29.29 -5.45 21.38
C ILE A 136 27.97 -4.79 21.81
N LEU A 137 26.99 -4.71 20.92
CA LEU A 137 25.65 -4.20 21.22
C LEU A 137 24.78 -5.36 21.70
N ASN A 138 24.06 -5.13 22.79
CA ASN A 138 23.04 -6.07 23.23
C ASN A 138 21.97 -6.23 22.13
N ASP A 139 21.36 -7.40 22.03
CA ASP A 139 20.25 -7.64 21.11
C ASP A 139 19.23 -6.50 21.21
N GLY A 140 18.93 -5.87 20.09
CA GLY A 140 17.92 -4.81 20.02
C GLY A 140 16.56 -5.41 20.37
N ARG A 141 15.78 -4.69 21.16
CA ARG A 141 14.42 -5.10 21.53
C ARG A 141 13.47 -3.99 21.15
N GLY A 142 12.53 -4.30 20.25
CA GLY A 142 11.45 -3.39 19.89
C GLY A 142 10.27 -3.53 20.85
N ASP A 143 9.33 -2.60 20.82
CA ASP A 143 8.13 -2.69 21.66
C ASP A 143 7.06 -3.59 21.01
N VAL A 144 6.52 -3.21 19.85
CA VAL A 144 5.47 -3.98 19.18
C VAL A 144 5.72 -4.08 17.67
N LEU A 145 5.53 -5.29 17.11
CA LEU A 145 5.41 -5.53 15.67
C LEU A 145 4.00 -6.01 15.34
N LEU A 146 3.43 -5.48 14.29
CA LEU A 146 2.19 -5.95 13.71
C LEU A 146 2.49 -6.75 12.44
N LEU A 147 1.97 -7.99 12.40
CA LEU A 147 2.24 -8.91 11.32
C LEU A 147 0.96 -9.20 10.53
N ILE A 148 1.07 -9.22 9.22
CA ILE A 148 0.01 -9.69 8.33
C ILE A 148 0.51 -10.96 7.65
N ASN A 149 -0.22 -12.05 7.82
CA ASN A 149 0.16 -13.38 7.34
C ASN A 149 1.58 -13.81 7.76
N GLY A 150 2.00 -13.45 8.98
CA GLY A 150 3.32 -13.77 9.51
C GLY A 150 4.44 -12.80 9.11
N MET A 151 4.19 -11.90 8.15
CA MET A 151 5.14 -10.87 7.72
C MET A 151 5.08 -9.65 8.66
N PRO A 152 6.19 -9.21 9.26
CA PRO A 152 6.21 -7.97 10.05
C PRO A 152 6.11 -6.76 9.11
N VAL A 153 5.01 -6.03 9.17
CA VAL A 153 4.74 -4.92 8.24
C VAL A 153 4.68 -3.54 8.91
N ILE A 154 4.37 -3.49 10.22
CA ILE A 154 4.36 -2.23 10.99
C ILE A 154 5.17 -2.45 12.28
N HIS A 155 6.09 -1.54 12.56
CA HIS A 155 6.80 -1.48 13.84
C HIS A 155 6.35 -0.28 14.64
N ILE A 156 5.99 -0.49 15.90
CA ILE A 156 5.54 0.54 16.83
C ILE A 156 6.56 0.69 17.93
N GLU A 157 7.02 1.90 18.17
CA GLU A 157 7.89 2.28 19.27
C GLU A 157 7.17 3.21 20.22
N LEU A 158 7.24 2.93 21.51
CA LEU A 158 6.44 3.57 22.55
C LEU A 158 7.29 4.43 23.48
N LYS A 159 6.69 5.49 24.02
CA LYS A 159 7.22 6.26 25.12
C LYS A 159 6.11 6.55 26.14
N ARG A 160 6.49 6.62 27.42
CA ARG A 160 5.56 6.95 28.50
C ARG A 160 5.04 8.40 28.39
N SER A 161 3.99 8.71 29.13
CA SER A 161 3.46 10.09 29.25
C SER A 161 4.57 11.08 29.65
N GLY A 162 4.52 12.26 29.02
CA GLY A 162 5.45 13.35 29.27
C GLY A 162 6.82 13.20 28.62
N VAL A 163 7.06 12.11 27.86
CA VAL A 163 8.23 11.95 27.02
C VAL A 163 7.86 12.30 25.58
N PRO A 164 8.56 13.24 24.93
CA PRO A 164 8.24 13.62 23.56
C PRO A 164 8.29 12.43 22.60
N VAL A 165 7.32 12.36 21.67
CA VAL A 165 7.25 11.30 20.65
C VAL A 165 8.48 11.24 19.75
N SER A 166 9.19 12.36 19.61
CA SER A 166 10.49 12.41 18.90
C SER A 166 11.55 11.47 19.47
N GLN A 167 11.48 11.10 20.76
CA GLN A 167 12.38 10.10 21.32
C GLN A 167 12.08 8.69 20.79
N ALA A 168 10.82 8.34 20.54
CA ALA A 168 10.47 7.10 19.86
C ALA A 168 10.97 7.12 18.40
N CYS A 169 10.80 8.23 17.68
CA CYS A 169 11.37 8.39 16.33
C CYS A 169 12.88 8.19 16.32
N ASN A 170 13.61 8.80 17.28
CA ASN A 170 15.06 8.67 17.39
C ASN A 170 15.49 7.22 17.73
N GLN A 171 14.68 6.49 18.49
CA GLN A 171 14.94 5.09 18.80
C GLN A 171 14.78 4.19 17.58
N ILE A 172 13.75 4.42 16.77
CA ILE A 172 13.57 3.74 15.46
C ILE A 172 14.77 4.01 14.54
N GLN A 173 15.23 5.27 14.46
CA GLN A 173 16.42 5.62 13.66
C GLN A 173 17.67 4.89 14.18
N LYS A 174 17.84 4.80 15.49
CA LYS A 174 18.95 4.06 16.12
C LYS A 174 18.88 2.58 15.73
N TYR A 175 17.73 1.92 15.84
CA TYR A 175 17.56 0.53 15.45
C TYR A 175 17.87 0.31 13.95
N ALA A 176 17.44 1.22 13.08
CA ALA A 176 17.77 1.16 11.67
C ALA A 176 19.29 1.27 11.43
N ALA A 177 19.97 2.21 12.10
CA ALA A 177 21.42 2.37 12.03
C ALA A 177 22.21 1.14 12.56
N GLU A 178 21.68 0.47 13.56
CA GLU A 178 22.22 -0.77 14.13
C GLU A 178 21.94 -2.00 13.26
N GLY A 179 21.10 -1.86 12.21
CA GLY A 179 20.76 -2.91 11.26
C GLY A 179 19.69 -3.88 11.78
N CYS A 180 18.85 -3.45 12.73
CA CYS A 180 17.74 -4.25 13.24
C CYS A 180 16.70 -4.62 12.17
N PHE A 181 16.48 -3.72 11.20
CA PHE A 181 15.51 -3.95 10.11
C PHE A 181 16.17 -4.63 8.91
N THR A 182 16.71 -5.83 9.11
CA THR A 182 17.33 -6.69 8.10
C THR A 182 16.69 -8.08 8.14
N GLY A 183 16.97 -8.94 7.16
CA GLY A 183 16.37 -10.28 7.10
C GLY A 183 14.85 -10.21 7.03
N LEU A 184 14.14 -10.97 7.86
CA LEU A 184 12.68 -10.92 7.94
C LEU A 184 12.16 -9.53 8.31
N PHE A 185 12.84 -8.81 9.20
CA PHE A 185 12.43 -7.48 9.65
C PHE A 185 12.58 -6.38 8.58
N SER A 186 13.25 -6.66 7.47
CA SER A 186 13.28 -5.75 6.31
C SER A 186 11.91 -5.55 5.66
N LEU A 187 10.96 -6.48 5.90
CA LEU A 187 9.57 -6.39 5.44
C LEU A 187 8.76 -5.27 6.13
N VAL A 188 9.27 -4.67 7.20
CA VAL A 188 8.62 -3.53 7.86
C VAL A 188 8.50 -2.37 6.86
N GLN A 189 7.26 -1.99 6.55
CA GLN A 189 6.94 -0.93 5.60
C GLN A 189 6.68 0.41 6.29
N VAL A 190 6.05 0.37 7.46
CA VAL A 190 5.61 1.56 8.19
C VAL A 190 6.13 1.53 9.62
N PHE A 191 6.62 2.65 10.06
CA PHE A 191 6.95 2.92 11.45
C PHE A 191 5.87 3.75 12.11
N VAL A 192 5.60 3.47 13.37
CA VAL A 192 4.73 4.26 14.26
C VAL A 192 5.53 4.61 15.51
N ALA A 193 5.64 5.88 15.79
CA ALA A 193 6.20 6.40 17.04
C ALA A 193 5.06 6.96 17.89
N MET A 194 4.92 6.52 19.13
CA MET A 194 3.74 6.83 19.92
C MET A 194 4.09 7.08 21.40
N ASN A 195 3.45 8.08 21.97
CA ASN A 195 3.22 8.20 23.39
C ASN A 195 1.70 8.34 23.64
N PRO A 196 1.20 8.39 24.88
CA PRO A 196 -0.23 8.48 25.13
C PRO A 196 -0.93 9.71 24.54
N GLU A 197 -0.19 10.79 24.35
CA GLU A 197 -0.70 12.10 23.95
C GLU A 197 -0.47 12.39 22.46
N GLU A 198 0.45 11.65 21.79
CA GLU A 198 0.85 11.94 20.42
C GLU A 198 1.27 10.67 19.67
N ALA A 199 0.87 10.55 18.42
CA ALA A 199 1.30 9.47 17.53
C ALA A 199 1.69 10.00 16.15
N LEU A 200 2.82 9.48 15.64
CA LEU A 200 3.34 9.76 14.31
C LEU A 200 3.50 8.46 13.53
N TYR A 201 3.26 8.52 12.23
CA TYR A 201 3.54 7.39 11.33
C TYR A 201 4.33 7.86 10.12
N PHE A 202 5.18 6.99 9.59
CA PHE A 202 6.03 7.27 8.44
C PHE A 202 6.49 5.98 7.75
N ALA A 203 6.83 6.09 6.47
CA ALA A 203 7.34 4.95 5.72
C ALA A 203 8.78 4.61 6.13
N ASN A 204 9.13 3.32 6.02
CA ASN A 204 10.50 2.86 6.22
C ASN A 204 11.40 3.38 5.06
N PRO A 205 12.40 4.24 5.34
CA PRO A 205 13.28 4.75 4.29
C PRO A 205 14.29 3.72 3.77
N GLY A 206 14.40 2.57 4.44
CA GLY A 206 15.37 1.52 4.12
C GLY A 206 16.78 1.76 4.66
N PRO A 207 17.68 0.78 4.46
CA PRO A 207 19.01 0.79 5.05
C PRO A 207 19.93 1.91 4.54
N GLU A 208 19.67 2.39 3.32
CA GLU A 208 20.42 3.50 2.69
C GLU A 208 19.63 4.81 2.71
N GLY A 209 18.37 4.76 3.13
CA GLY A 209 17.48 5.91 3.19
C GLY A 209 17.74 6.80 4.40
N LYS A 210 17.41 8.08 4.25
CA LYS A 210 17.52 9.05 5.35
C LYS A 210 16.17 9.27 5.99
N PHE A 211 16.12 9.14 7.30
CA PHE A 211 14.98 9.57 8.08
C PHE A 211 14.82 11.10 7.96
N ASN A 212 13.66 11.55 7.51
CA ASN A 212 13.36 12.97 7.37
C ASN A 212 12.09 13.30 8.15
N PRO A 213 12.18 14.14 9.20
CA PRO A 213 11.03 14.53 10.02
C PRO A 213 9.88 15.18 9.23
N ASP A 214 10.14 15.78 8.06
CA ASP A 214 9.11 16.35 7.20
C ASP A 214 8.13 15.29 6.63
N TYR A 215 8.52 14.02 6.71
CA TYR A 215 7.71 12.87 6.30
C TYR A 215 7.14 12.08 7.48
N TYR A 216 7.17 12.64 8.69
CA TYR A 216 6.50 12.09 9.87
C TYR A 216 5.13 12.75 9.99
N PHE A 217 4.08 11.95 9.91
CA PHE A 217 2.72 12.45 9.76
C PHE A 217 1.88 12.14 10.99
N HIS A 218 1.03 13.08 11.39
CA HIS A 218 -0.11 12.81 12.24
C HIS A 218 -1.23 12.21 11.39
N TRP A 219 -1.91 11.20 11.93
CA TRP A 219 -3.19 10.80 11.35
C TRP A 219 -4.24 11.85 11.67
N ALA A 220 -5.16 12.10 10.76
CA ALA A 220 -6.22 13.07 10.94
C ALA A 220 -7.56 12.51 10.44
N ASP A 221 -8.64 13.06 10.97
CA ASP A 221 -9.99 12.72 10.55
C ASP A 221 -10.37 13.34 9.20
N PHE A 222 -11.64 13.15 8.79
CA PHE A 222 -12.16 13.72 7.54
C PHE A 222 -12.13 15.25 7.48
N HIS A 223 -12.14 15.93 8.61
CA HIS A 223 -12.04 17.38 8.71
C HIS A 223 -10.59 17.88 8.81
N ASN A 224 -9.63 16.97 8.66
CA ASN A 224 -8.19 17.20 8.81
C ASN A 224 -7.79 17.63 10.23
N GLU A 225 -8.59 17.24 11.24
CA GLU A 225 -8.24 17.44 12.63
C GLU A 225 -7.33 16.30 13.12
N PRO A 226 -6.14 16.61 13.68
CA PRO A 226 -5.19 15.58 14.10
C PRO A 226 -5.75 14.67 15.20
N ILE A 227 -5.57 13.36 15.01
CA ILE A 227 -5.90 12.32 15.99
C ILE A 227 -4.63 11.98 16.74
N ASN A 228 -4.37 12.69 17.82
CA ASN A 228 -3.13 12.58 18.58
C ASN A 228 -3.20 11.50 19.67
N MET A 229 -4.39 11.32 20.30
CA MET A 229 -4.55 10.36 21.39
C MET A 229 -4.36 8.92 20.90
N TRP A 230 -3.52 8.17 21.60
CA TRP A 230 -3.12 6.81 21.26
C TRP A 230 -4.29 5.84 21.01
N ASP A 231 -5.33 5.91 21.83
CA ASP A 231 -6.49 5.03 21.73
C ASP A 231 -7.33 5.31 20.48
N LYS A 232 -7.50 6.59 20.12
CA LYS A 232 -8.17 6.99 18.88
C LYS A 232 -7.32 6.64 17.67
N PHE A 233 -6.02 6.94 17.71
CA PHE A 233 -5.09 6.58 16.65
C PHE A 233 -5.09 5.06 16.38
N THR A 234 -5.09 4.25 17.44
CA THR A 234 -5.15 2.79 17.33
C THR A 234 -6.45 2.32 16.68
N ARG A 235 -7.60 2.90 17.07
CA ARG A 235 -8.91 2.57 16.46
C ARG A 235 -8.99 2.95 14.99
N ASP A 236 -8.38 4.06 14.60
CA ASP A 236 -8.50 4.58 13.24
C ASP A 236 -7.43 3.98 12.32
N LEU A 237 -6.13 4.17 12.62
CA LEU A 237 -5.05 3.77 11.71
C LEU A 237 -4.62 2.32 11.89
N LEU A 238 -4.56 1.82 13.13
CA LEU A 238 -4.08 0.47 13.42
C LEU A 238 -5.19 -0.58 13.46
N SER A 239 -6.45 -0.21 13.23
CA SER A 239 -7.54 -1.17 13.16
C SER A 239 -7.48 -2.02 11.87
N ILE A 240 -8.06 -3.21 11.92
CA ILE A 240 -8.39 -3.96 10.72
C ILE A 240 -9.82 -3.54 10.32
N PRO A 241 -10.07 -3.10 9.09
CA PRO A 241 -9.26 -3.30 7.87
C PRO A 241 -8.22 -2.21 7.55
N MET A 242 -8.14 -1.10 8.30
CA MET A 242 -7.33 0.05 7.92
C MET A 242 -5.84 -0.26 7.81
N ALA A 243 -5.25 -0.97 8.78
CA ALA A 243 -3.83 -1.35 8.73
C ALA A 243 -3.51 -2.25 7.52
N HIS A 244 -4.42 -3.16 7.16
CA HIS A 244 -4.28 -3.96 5.94
C HIS A 244 -4.29 -3.09 4.68
N GLN A 245 -5.25 -2.16 4.59
CA GLN A 245 -5.34 -1.22 3.47
C GLN A 245 -4.13 -0.28 3.40
N LEU A 246 -3.60 0.15 4.54
CA LEU A 246 -2.40 0.99 4.61
C LEU A 246 -1.24 0.31 3.89
N ILE A 247 -1.00 -0.96 4.18
CA ILE A 247 0.07 -1.75 3.55
C ILE A 247 -0.25 -2.04 2.07
N GLY A 248 -1.48 -2.46 1.77
CA GLY A 248 -1.87 -2.93 0.44
C GLY A 248 -2.13 -1.81 -0.58
N PHE A 249 -2.61 -0.66 -0.14
CA PHE A 249 -3.06 0.41 -1.05
C PHE A 249 -2.45 1.79 -0.77
N TYR A 250 -2.13 2.11 0.49
CA TYR A 250 -1.77 3.48 0.88
C TYR A 250 -0.29 3.65 1.23
N THR A 251 0.49 2.57 1.08
CA THR A 251 1.95 2.61 0.98
C THR A 251 2.31 2.57 -0.49
N VAL A 252 3.09 3.54 -0.96
CA VAL A 252 3.33 3.77 -2.38
C VAL A 252 4.82 3.66 -2.66
N ALA A 253 5.18 2.70 -3.51
CA ALA A 253 6.51 2.60 -4.08
C ALA A 253 6.67 3.68 -5.16
N ASP A 254 7.65 4.55 -5.02
CA ASP A 254 7.94 5.58 -6.01
C ASP A 254 9.30 5.29 -6.66
N ASP A 255 9.26 4.65 -7.83
CA ASP A 255 10.47 4.32 -8.60
C ASP A 255 11.19 5.56 -9.14
N SER A 256 10.54 6.72 -9.16
CA SER A 256 11.14 7.95 -9.69
C SER A 256 12.26 8.49 -8.79
N ASP A 257 12.15 8.28 -7.49
CA ASP A 257 13.15 8.66 -6.47
C ASP A 257 13.68 7.48 -5.65
N GLY A 258 13.13 6.27 -5.88
CA GLY A 258 13.54 5.05 -5.18
C GLY A 258 13.08 4.96 -3.73
N ILE A 259 12.09 5.77 -3.33
CA ILE A 259 11.64 5.91 -1.95
C ILE A 259 10.25 5.30 -1.76
N LEU A 260 10.08 4.53 -0.69
CA LEU A 260 8.77 4.13 -0.21
C LEU A 260 8.09 5.32 0.46
N LYS A 261 6.86 5.60 0.07
CA LYS A 261 6.03 6.66 0.64
C LYS A 261 4.79 6.08 1.31
N VAL A 262 4.31 6.71 2.35
CA VAL A 262 3.01 6.43 2.94
C VAL A 262 2.10 7.63 2.74
N MET A 263 0.84 7.40 2.37
CA MET A 263 -0.12 8.48 2.15
C MET A 263 -0.44 9.21 3.46
N ARG A 264 -0.56 10.52 3.36
CA ARG A 264 -1.08 11.36 4.44
C ARG A 264 -2.58 11.17 4.58
N SER A 265 -3.12 11.40 5.77
CA SER A 265 -4.55 11.23 6.06
C SER A 265 -5.48 11.91 5.06
N TYR A 266 -5.23 13.19 4.72
CA TYR A 266 -6.06 13.91 3.74
C TYR A 266 -6.00 13.33 2.33
N GLN A 267 -4.86 12.74 1.92
CA GLN A 267 -4.74 12.05 0.64
C GLN A 267 -5.58 10.76 0.64
N TYR A 268 -5.51 9.99 1.73
CA TYR A 268 -6.35 8.83 1.95
C TYR A 268 -7.84 9.18 1.89
N GLN A 269 -8.26 10.21 2.64
CA GLN A 269 -9.65 10.67 2.66
C GLN A 269 -10.12 11.12 1.27
N ALA A 270 -9.29 11.85 0.54
CA ALA A 270 -9.60 12.28 -0.83
C ALA A 270 -9.73 11.09 -1.79
N ALA A 271 -8.78 10.13 -1.75
CA ALA A 271 -8.82 8.96 -2.61
C ALA A 271 -10.06 8.10 -2.34
N ASN A 272 -10.43 7.91 -1.08
CA ASN A 272 -11.65 7.19 -0.71
C ASN A 272 -12.91 7.92 -1.14
N ALA A 273 -13.00 9.23 -0.92
CA ALA A 273 -14.16 10.02 -1.33
C ALA A 273 -14.38 9.97 -2.86
N ILE A 274 -13.29 9.99 -3.64
CA ILE A 274 -13.35 9.84 -5.10
C ILE A 274 -13.81 8.43 -5.47
N SER A 275 -13.20 7.39 -4.91
CA SER A 275 -13.56 6.00 -5.17
C SER A 275 -15.02 5.71 -4.80
N ASP A 276 -15.46 6.14 -3.63
CA ASP A 276 -16.83 6.04 -3.17
C ASP A 276 -17.83 6.73 -4.10
N LYS A 277 -17.47 7.91 -4.59
CA LYS A 277 -18.32 8.66 -5.53
C LYS A 277 -18.51 7.89 -6.83
N VAL A 278 -17.48 7.22 -7.31
CA VAL A 278 -17.52 6.41 -8.54
C VAL A 278 -18.31 5.12 -8.32
N SER A 279 -18.05 4.41 -7.21
CA SER A 279 -18.72 3.13 -6.91
C SER A 279 -20.24 3.28 -6.71
N LYS A 280 -20.66 4.44 -6.18
CA LYS A 280 -22.07 4.80 -5.96
C LYS A 280 -22.72 5.50 -7.15
N ALA A 281 -22.00 5.68 -8.27
CA ALA A 281 -22.51 6.37 -9.45
C ALA A 281 -23.61 5.56 -10.14
N ARG A 282 -24.71 6.25 -10.51
CA ARG A 282 -25.77 5.67 -11.34
C ARG A 282 -25.48 5.95 -12.80
N TRP A 283 -24.73 5.06 -13.44
CA TRP A 283 -24.24 5.23 -14.81
C TRP A 283 -25.35 5.33 -15.88
N GLU A 284 -26.50 4.70 -15.62
CA GLU A 284 -27.64 4.61 -16.57
C GLU A 284 -28.60 5.80 -16.49
N ALA A 285 -28.43 6.70 -15.54
CA ALA A 285 -29.35 7.83 -15.36
C ALA A 285 -29.04 8.97 -16.34
N GLU A 286 -29.88 9.13 -17.36
CA GLU A 286 -29.73 10.18 -18.42
C GLU A 286 -29.77 11.62 -17.87
N HIS A 287 -30.37 11.86 -16.71
CA HIS A 287 -30.65 13.20 -16.17
C HIS A 287 -30.05 13.47 -14.79
N LEU A 288 -28.83 12.98 -14.53
CA LEU A 288 -28.12 13.35 -13.29
C LEU A 288 -27.65 14.83 -13.39
N GLY A 289 -28.04 15.64 -12.42
CA GLY A 289 -27.50 17.01 -12.29
C GLY A 289 -25.97 17.00 -12.18
N ALA A 290 -25.32 18.11 -12.53
CA ALA A 290 -23.87 18.24 -12.54
C ALA A 290 -23.21 17.80 -11.22
N ASN A 291 -23.86 18.06 -10.08
CA ASN A 291 -23.38 17.68 -8.75
C ASN A 291 -23.44 16.16 -8.47
N GLN A 292 -24.09 15.38 -9.31
CA GLN A 292 -24.18 13.92 -9.15
C GLN A 292 -23.18 13.17 -10.03
N ARG A 293 -22.61 13.82 -11.06
CA ARG A 293 -21.69 13.21 -12.03
C ARG A 293 -20.21 13.32 -11.68
N GLY A 294 -19.85 14.04 -10.65
CA GLY A 294 -18.45 14.24 -10.30
C GLY A 294 -18.28 15.02 -9.01
N GLY A 295 -17.13 15.59 -8.84
CA GLY A 295 -16.75 16.41 -7.69
C GLY A 295 -15.40 17.07 -7.94
N PHE A 296 -14.92 17.80 -6.96
CA PHE A 296 -13.58 18.37 -6.97
C PHE A 296 -12.90 18.15 -5.62
N VAL A 297 -11.59 18.08 -5.66
CA VAL A 297 -10.73 18.02 -4.48
C VAL A 297 -9.80 19.22 -4.51
N TRP A 298 -9.83 20.00 -3.46
CA TRP A 298 -8.97 21.17 -3.33
C TRP A 298 -7.66 20.79 -2.67
N HIS A 299 -6.59 20.83 -3.44
CA HIS A 299 -5.23 20.57 -2.97
C HIS A 299 -4.38 21.84 -3.10
N THR A 300 -3.58 22.13 -2.08
CA THR A 300 -2.55 23.17 -2.18
C THR A 300 -1.35 22.68 -3.01
N THR A 301 -0.52 23.62 -3.46
CA THR A 301 0.73 23.28 -4.15
C THR A 301 1.65 22.48 -3.21
N GLY A 302 2.28 21.41 -3.70
CA GLY A 302 3.16 20.55 -2.91
C GLY A 302 2.47 19.57 -1.96
N SER A 303 1.13 19.51 -1.94
CA SER A 303 0.38 18.58 -1.08
C SER A 303 0.26 17.15 -1.62
N GLY A 304 0.91 16.84 -2.76
CA GLY A 304 0.90 15.50 -3.36
C GLY A 304 -0.35 15.20 -4.18
N LYS A 305 -0.86 16.16 -4.94
CA LYS A 305 -1.99 16.01 -5.88
C LYS A 305 -1.83 14.79 -6.79
N THR A 306 -0.64 14.64 -7.38
CA THR A 306 -0.32 13.56 -8.32
C THR A 306 -0.48 12.19 -7.67
N MET A 307 0.03 12.01 -6.45
CA MET A 307 -0.14 10.75 -5.70
C MET A 307 -1.60 10.46 -5.37
N THR A 308 -2.36 11.47 -4.93
CA THR A 308 -3.79 11.33 -4.63
C THR A 308 -4.57 10.94 -5.87
N SER A 309 -4.36 11.62 -6.99
CA SER A 309 -5.05 11.35 -8.25
C SER A 309 -4.68 9.98 -8.82
N PHE A 310 -3.41 9.58 -8.75
CA PHE A 310 -2.96 8.25 -9.16
C PHE A 310 -3.61 7.15 -8.32
N LYS A 311 -3.58 7.26 -6.99
CA LYS A 311 -4.21 6.27 -6.11
C LYS A 311 -5.72 6.18 -6.32
N SER A 312 -6.39 7.28 -6.52
CA SER A 312 -7.82 7.27 -6.89
C SER A 312 -8.06 6.52 -8.19
N ALA A 313 -7.24 6.78 -9.22
CA ALA A 313 -7.32 6.10 -10.50
C ALA A 313 -7.06 4.59 -10.38
N GLN A 314 -6.05 4.21 -9.60
CA GLN A 314 -5.70 2.81 -9.33
C GLN A 314 -6.82 2.07 -8.59
N LEU A 315 -7.41 2.69 -7.55
CA LEU A 315 -8.52 2.11 -6.80
C LEU A 315 -9.73 1.87 -7.71
N ILE A 316 -10.12 2.86 -8.52
CA ILE A 316 -11.25 2.76 -9.44
C ILE A 316 -11.00 1.69 -10.52
N ALA A 317 -9.80 1.65 -11.10
CA ALA A 317 -9.44 0.64 -12.09
C ALA A 317 -9.45 -0.78 -11.50
N SER A 318 -8.97 -0.91 -10.26
CA SER A 318 -8.90 -2.20 -9.56
C SER A 318 -10.26 -2.74 -9.11
N SER A 319 -11.19 -1.86 -8.72
CA SER A 319 -12.54 -2.23 -8.29
C SER A 319 -13.46 -2.61 -9.46
N LYS A 320 -13.08 -2.24 -10.69
CA LYS A 320 -13.91 -2.39 -11.91
C LYS A 320 -15.22 -1.59 -11.86
N ASP A 321 -15.27 -0.54 -11.08
CA ASP A 321 -16.42 0.38 -11.03
C ASP A 321 -16.51 1.26 -12.29
N ALA A 322 -15.41 1.37 -13.04
CA ALA A 322 -15.33 1.99 -14.34
C ALA A 322 -14.61 1.09 -15.36
N ASP A 323 -14.97 1.23 -16.64
CA ASP A 323 -14.31 0.51 -17.73
C ASP A 323 -13.05 1.24 -18.20
N LYS A 324 -12.99 2.56 -17.99
CA LYS A 324 -11.83 3.42 -18.28
C LYS A 324 -11.66 4.48 -17.20
N VAL A 325 -10.41 4.74 -16.85
CA VAL A 325 -10.01 5.89 -16.04
C VAL A 325 -9.04 6.72 -16.86
N VAL A 326 -9.43 7.94 -17.17
CA VAL A 326 -8.67 8.85 -18.04
C VAL A 326 -8.17 10.03 -17.23
N PHE A 327 -6.86 10.10 -17.06
CA PHE A 327 -6.22 11.24 -16.42
C PHE A 327 -5.92 12.31 -17.48
N LEU A 328 -6.53 13.48 -17.31
CA LEU A 328 -6.42 14.62 -18.21
C LEU A 328 -5.48 15.67 -17.63
N MET A 329 -4.48 16.03 -18.41
CA MET A 329 -3.49 17.07 -18.08
C MET A 329 -3.63 18.28 -19.01
N ASP A 330 -3.36 19.48 -18.48
CA ASP A 330 -3.49 20.74 -19.23
C ASP A 330 -2.42 20.86 -20.33
N ARG A 331 -1.13 20.60 -20.01
CA ARG A 331 -0.02 20.81 -20.93
C ARG A 331 0.80 19.55 -21.17
N ILE A 332 1.31 19.43 -22.40
CA ILE A 332 2.17 18.30 -22.84
C ILE A 332 3.46 18.23 -22.01
N GLU A 333 4.06 19.37 -21.63
CA GLU A 333 5.30 19.40 -20.84
C GLU A 333 5.10 18.97 -19.37
N LEU A 334 4.01 19.41 -18.74
CA LEU A 334 3.57 18.91 -17.43
C LEU A 334 3.14 17.44 -17.55
N GLY A 335 2.64 17.05 -18.72
CA GLY A 335 2.26 15.70 -19.08
C GLY A 335 3.38 14.68 -18.99
N THR A 336 4.59 15.04 -19.39
CA THR A 336 5.75 14.14 -19.32
C THR A 336 6.21 13.94 -17.86
N GLN A 337 6.13 14.97 -17.02
CA GLN A 337 6.45 14.86 -15.60
C GLN A 337 5.41 14.03 -14.85
N SER A 338 4.12 14.37 -14.97
CA SER A 338 3.05 13.61 -14.32
C SER A 338 2.97 12.17 -14.83
N LEU A 339 3.24 11.93 -16.11
CA LEU A 339 3.33 10.57 -16.64
C LEU A 339 4.50 9.80 -16.04
N LYS A 340 5.66 10.45 -15.86
CA LYS A 340 6.81 9.84 -15.19
C LYS A 340 6.49 9.51 -13.74
N GLU A 341 5.84 10.43 -13.01
CA GLU A 341 5.39 10.22 -11.65
C GLU A 341 4.34 9.09 -11.57
N TYR A 342 3.36 9.08 -12.48
CA TYR A 342 2.36 8.01 -12.54
C TYR A 342 2.99 6.63 -12.83
N ARG A 343 3.96 6.57 -13.73
CA ARG A 343 4.70 5.33 -13.99
C ARG A 343 5.59 4.95 -12.81
N GLY A 344 6.14 5.92 -12.10
CA GLY A 344 6.90 5.70 -10.88
C GLY A 344 6.07 5.10 -9.74
N PHE A 345 4.78 5.43 -9.69
CA PHE A 345 3.84 4.88 -8.69
C PHE A 345 3.17 3.57 -9.12
N ALA A 346 3.27 3.20 -10.40
CA ALA A 346 2.66 1.99 -10.93
C ALA A 346 3.40 0.75 -10.43
N GLU A 347 2.66 -0.29 -10.09
CA GLU A 347 3.24 -1.59 -9.77
C GLU A 347 3.75 -2.29 -11.04
N GLU A 348 4.68 -3.25 -10.92
CA GLU A 348 5.29 -3.95 -12.06
C GLU A 348 4.27 -4.55 -13.05
N ASN A 349 3.07 -4.87 -12.60
CA ASN A 349 1.99 -5.44 -13.42
C ASN A 349 0.96 -4.40 -13.87
N GLU A 350 1.16 -3.12 -13.58
CA GLU A 350 0.25 -2.04 -13.94
C GLU A 350 0.78 -1.23 -15.14
N ASP A 351 0.07 -1.32 -16.26
CA ASP A 351 0.36 -0.50 -17.44
C ASP A 351 -0.30 0.87 -17.35
N VAL A 352 0.50 1.91 -17.08
CA VAL A 352 0.09 3.30 -17.26
C VAL A 352 0.35 3.72 -18.70
N GLN A 353 -0.71 3.74 -19.49
CA GLN A 353 -0.60 3.97 -20.91
C GLN A 353 -0.63 5.46 -21.27
N ALA A 354 0.48 5.94 -21.84
CA ALA A 354 0.52 7.25 -22.47
C ALA A 354 -0.10 7.23 -23.87
N THR A 355 -0.62 8.36 -24.30
CA THR A 355 -1.09 8.55 -25.66
C THR A 355 -0.13 9.46 -26.42
N GLU A 356 0.54 8.92 -27.44
CA GLU A 356 1.44 9.71 -28.29
C GLU A 356 0.64 10.69 -29.17
N ASN A 357 -0.49 10.23 -29.71
CA ASN A 357 -1.37 11.01 -30.57
C ASN A 357 -2.86 10.67 -30.35
N THR A 358 -3.74 11.40 -31.01
CA THR A 358 -5.20 11.24 -30.89
C THR A 358 -5.70 9.89 -31.43
N SER A 359 -5.08 9.32 -32.47
CA SER A 359 -5.45 7.99 -32.98
C SER A 359 -5.15 6.89 -31.97
N VAL A 360 -4.00 6.94 -31.28
CA VAL A 360 -3.66 6.01 -30.20
C VAL A 360 -4.65 6.14 -29.06
N LEU A 361 -5.01 7.37 -28.65
CA LEU A 361 -6.04 7.61 -27.64
C LEU A 361 -7.38 6.99 -28.04
N ALA A 362 -7.84 7.22 -29.25
CA ALA A 362 -9.07 6.64 -29.77
C ALA A 362 -9.06 5.09 -29.74
N GLY A 363 -7.93 4.49 -30.14
CA GLY A 363 -7.70 3.06 -30.05
C GLY A 363 -7.84 2.51 -28.63
N LYS A 364 -7.22 3.18 -27.65
CA LYS A 364 -7.27 2.79 -26.24
C LYS A 364 -8.65 2.96 -25.61
N LEU A 365 -9.36 4.03 -25.94
CA LEU A 365 -10.73 4.27 -25.45
C LEU A 365 -11.71 3.18 -25.91
N LYS A 366 -11.59 2.68 -27.13
CA LYS A 366 -12.44 1.61 -27.64
C LYS A 366 -11.99 0.21 -27.25
N SER A 367 -10.72 0.02 -26.83
CA SER A 367 -10.15 -1.26 -26.40
C SER A 367 -10.86 -1.82 -25.17
N ASN A 368 -10.92 -3.14 -25.04
CA ASN A 368 -11.35 -3.83 -23.81
C ASN A 368 -10.17 -4.51 -23.09
N ALA A 369 -8.94 -4.28 -23.55
CA ALA A 369 -7.76 -4.82 -22.90
C ALA A 369 -7.57 -4.21 -21.50
N PRO A 370 -7.28 -5.00 -20.46
CA PRO A 370 -7.04 -4.49 -19.12
C PRO A 370 -5.92 -3.43 -19.06
N ALA A 371 -4.85 -3.59 -19.84
CA ALA A 371 -3.76 -2.65 -19.97
C ALA A 371 -4.19 -1.23 -20.43
N ASP A 372 -5.33 -1.11 -21.09
CA ASP A 372 -5.90 0.17 -21.54
C ASP A 372 -6.96 0.72 -20.57
N THR A 373 -7.05 0.24 -19.34
CA THR A 373 -8.01 0.74 -18.35
C THR A 373 -7.59 2.10 -17.82
N LEU A 374 -6.32 2.28 -17.47
CA LEU A 374 -5.77 3.56 -17.00
C LEU A 374 -5.02 4.27 -18.14
N ILE A 375 -5.54 5.42 -18.55
CA ILE A 375 -5.03 6.20 -19.69
C ILE A 375 -4.62 7.59 -19.22
N VAL A 376 -3.41 8.02 -19.60
CA VAL A 376 -2.92 9.38 -19.35
C VAL A 376 -2.87 10.14 -20.68
N THR A 377 -3.55 11.29 -20.76
CA THR A 377 -3.62 12.09 -21.98
C THR A 377 -3.78 13.57 -21.69
N SER A 378 -3.62 14.43 -22.72
CA SER A 378 -3.90 15.86 -22.58
C SER A 378 -5.36 16.20 -22.92
N ILE A 379 -5.86 17.26 -22.30
CA ILE A 379 -7.18 17.83 -22.59
C ILE A 379 -7.33 18.11 -24.08
N GLN A 380 -6.27 18.65 -24.72
CA GLN A 380 -6.28 18.95 -26.14
C GLN A 380 -6.46 17.70 -27.02
N LYS A 381 -5.76 16.60 -26.73
CA LYS A 381 -5.96 15.33 -27.49
C LYS A 381 -7.36 14.77 -27.27
N MET A 382 -7.87 14.84 -26.03
CA MET A 382 -9.22 14.38 -25.73
C MET A 382 -10.28 15.21 -26.44
N SER A 383 -10.13 16.54 -26.52
CA SER A 383 -11.05 17.44 -27.19
C SER A 383 -11.13 17.25 -28.71
N ASN A 384 -10.11 16.63 -29.31
CA ASN A 384 -10.08 16.31 -30.74
C ASN A 384 -10.92 15.07 -31.08
N ILE A 385 -11.36 14.28 -30.10
CA ILE A 385 -12.21 13.10 -30.34
C ILE A 385 -13.68 13.57 -30.35
N ARG A 386 -14.15 14.11 -31.48
CA ARG A 386 -15.51 14.70 -31.57
C ARG A 386 -16.38 14.08 -32.65
N ASN A 387 -15.83 13.74 -33.81
CA ASN A 387 -16.61 13.44 -35.00
C ASN A 387 -16.28 12.07 -35.59
N GLU A 388 -17.28 11.49 -36.25
CA GLU A 388 -17.12 10.31 -37.08
C GLU A 388 -16.22 10.63 -38.29
N GLY A 389 -15.36 9.65 -38.64
CA GLY A 389 -14.40 9.77 -39.74
C GLY A 389 -13.06 10.37 -39.37
N GLU A 390 -12.95 11.03 -38.21
CA GLU A 390 -11.67 11.53 -37.71
C GLU A 390 -10.91 10.45 -36.95
N TYR A 391 -9.60 10.43 -37.09
CA TYR A 391 -8.71 9.51 -36.36
C TYR A 391 -9.07 8.01 -36.48
N GLY A 392 -9.69 7.62 -37.59
CA GLY A 392 -10.05 6.23 -37.84
C GLY A 392 -11.25 5.72 -37.03
N LEU A 393 -12.08 6.63 -36.52
CA LEU A 393 -13.30 6.29 -35.78
C LEU A 393 -14.52 6.23 -36.74
N ASN A 394 -15.32 5.20 -36.53
CA ASN A 394 -16.63 5.06 -37.19
C ASN A 394 -17.77 5.20 -36.17
N ALA A 395 -19.03 5.23 -36.65
CA ALA A 395 -20.20 5.35 -35.78
C ALA A 395 -20.25 4.26 -34.70
N ALA A 396 -19.92 3.02 -35.06
CA ALA A 396 -19.91 1.91 -34.11
C ALA A 396 -18.81 2.06 -33.03
N ASP A 397 -17.65 2.63 -33.39
CA ASP A 397 -16.58 2.93 -32.41
C ASP A 397 -17.02 4.00 -31.41
N LEU A 398 -17.68 5.05 -31.88
CA LEU A 398 -18.23 6.12 -31.04
C LEU A 398 -19.31 5.58 -30.09
N GLU A 399 -20.21 4.73 -30.60
CA GLU A 399 -21.22 4.08 -29.77
C GLU A 399 -20.58 3.16 -28.70
N LYS A 400 -19.58 2.38 -29.09
CA LYS A 400 -18.83 1.55 -28.18
C LYS A 400 -18.14 2.35 -27.09
N MET A 401 -17.58 3.54 -27.38
CA MET A 401 -17.00 4.41 -26.39
C MET A 401 -18.06 5.01 -25.46
N ARG A 402 -19.21 5.44 -26.01
CA ARG A 402 -20.32 6.01 -25.24
C ARG A 402 -20.97 5.01 -24.29
N SER A 403 -20.98 3.72 -24.65
CA SER A 403 -21.50 2.67 -23.78
C SER A 403 -20.60 2.33 -22.59
N LYS A 404 -19.36 2.82 -22.56
CA LYS A 404 -18.42 2.56 -21.46
C LYS A 404 -18.61 3.52 -20.30
N ARG A 405 -18.38 3.01 -19.11
CA ARG A 405 -18.26 3.80 -17.88
C ARG A 405 -16.87 4.43 -17.84
N ILE A 406 -16.78 5.72 -18.15
CA ILE A 406 -15.51 6.45 -18.21
C ILE A 406 -15.44 7.46 -17.09
N VAL A 407 -14.40 7.38 -16.28
CA VAL A 407 -14.06 8.38 -15.25
C VAL A 407 -12.94 9.27 -15.75
N PHE A 408 -13.17 10.58 -15.73
CA PHE A 408 -12.14 11.58 -16.02
C PHE A 408 -11.59 12.17 -14.71
N ILE A 409 -10.29 12.12 -14.54
CA ILE A 409 -9.57 12.82 -13.47
C ILE A 409 -8.83 13.98 -14.15
N VAL A 410 -9.21 15.20 -13.81
CA VAL A 410 -8.67 16.42 -14.45
C VAL A 410 -7.76 17.13 -13.47
N ASP A 411 -6.46 17.20 -13.81
CA ASP A 411 -5.50 18.00 -13.06
C ASP A 411 -5.60 19.48 -13.43
N GLU A 412 -5.35 20.37 -12.47
CA GLU A 412 -5.42 21.83 -12.65
C GLU A 412 -6.73 22.29 -13.35
N CYS A 413 -7.85 21.68 -12.96
CA CYS A 413 -9.14 21.89 -13.64
C CYS A 413 -9.60 23.36 -13.71
N HIS A 414 -9.09 24.23 -12.81
CA HIS A 414 -9.38 25.65 -12.83
C HIS A 414 -8.86 26.35 -14.11
N ARG A 415 -7.83 25.79 -14.78
CA ARG A 415 -7.29 26.33 -16.03
C ARG A 415 -8.08 25.88 -17.26
N SER A 416 -8.74 24.74 -17.16
CA SER A 416 -9.47 24.13 -18.28
C SER A 416 -10.97 24.45 -18.29
N THR A 417 -11.51 24.90 -17.14
CA THR A 417 -12.94 25.19 -17.00
C THR A 417 -13.31 26.67 -17.13
N PHE A 418 -12.33 27.57 -17.07
CA PHE A 418 -12.51 29.02 -17.13
C PHE A 418 -11.77 29.70 -18.29
N GLY A 419 -11.23 28.91 -19.25
CA GLY A 419 -10.54 29.41 -20.43
C GLY A 419 -11.40 29.35 -21.69
#